data_9d911030ff033ae523a10ca5490241e3
#
_entry.id   9d911030ff033ae523a10ca5490241e3
#
_cell.length_a   1.000
_cell.length_b   1.000
_cell.length_c   1.000
_cell.angle_alpha   90.00
_cell.angle_beta   90.00
_cell.angle_gamma   90.00
#
_symmetry.space_group_name_H-M   'P 1'
#
loop_
_entity.id
_entity.type
_entity.pdbx_description
1 polymer ?
#
loop_
_entity_poly.entity_id
_entity_poly.type
_entity_poly.pdbx_seq_one_letter_code
_entity_poly.pdbx_strand_id
1 'polypeptide(L)'
;HLSLRRQRQMCIRDRFTMTQQSSTPARNTSSSSGSTARLNTRDLINAGIFAALYFVITFVTGMVGFAGPQFMFIGWFIAAIANGIVLALYAARTPKMGAFTLVGGINGLAFMLTGHYFWTLLGSIILGFIADLIITKSHLGIAKSFPIAYGVFCAWVPLPFIPLILDTDSYYVDIADQMGQEYADAMSDIFQPWTIGILAICALIVGFIGGKVGVRVSRKHFESAGLL
;
A
#
# COMPACT_ATOMS: atom_id res chain seq x y z
N HIS A 1 -25.82 71.28 7.46
CA HIS A 1 -26.18 69.96 6.92
C HIS A 1 -25.26 69.41 5.79
N LEU A 2 -24.51 70.25 5.11
CA LEU A 2 -23.58 69.90 4.02
C LEU A 2 -22.22 69.39 4.51
N SER A 3 -21.78 69.79 5.69
CA SER A 3 -20.47 69.39 6.26
C SER A 3 -20.45 67.88 6.72
N LEU A 4 -21.56 67.40 7.28
CA LEU A 4 -21.70 66.05 7.75
C LEU A 4 -21.77 65.02 6.59
N ARG A 5 -22.28 65.38 5.43
CA ARG A 5 -22.29 64.55 4.22
C ARG A 5 -20.89 64.39 3.64
N ARG A 6 -20.04 65.41 3.65
CA ARG A 6 -18.64 65.31 3.19
C ARG A 6 -17.77 64.45 4.11
N GLN A 7 -17.97 64.59 5.43
CA GLN A 7 -17.23 63.70 6.37
C GLN A 7 -17.57 62.21 6.22
N ARG A 8 -18.86 61.86 5.99
CA ARG A 8 -19.23 60.48 5.74
C ARG A 8 -18.65 59.92 4.43
N GLN A 9 -18.54 60.73 3.39
CA GLN A 9 -17.95 60.29 2.12
C GLN A 9 -16.42 60.12 2.22
N MET A 10 -15.72 60.91 3.02
CA MET A 10 -14.30 60.75 3.30
C MET A 10 -14.00 59.45 4.06
N CYS A 11 -14.76 59.16 5.12
CA CYS A 11 -14.58 57.92 5.88
C CYS A 11 -14.87 56.65 5.08
N ILE A 12 -15.78 56.69 4.10
CA ILE A 12 -16.07 55.54 3.23
C ILE A 12 -14.94 55.35 2.21
N ARG A 13 -14.37 56.45 1.71
CA ARG A 13 -13.28 56.39 0.72
C ARG A 13 -11.98 55.87 1.32
N ASP A 14 -11.67 56.25 2.57
CA ASP A 14 -10.48 55.77 3.28
C ASP A 14 -10.59 54.26 3.66
N ARG A 15 -11.81 53.77 3.92
CA ARG A 15 -12.03 52.33 4.14
C ARG A 15 -11.81 51.49 2.87
N PHE A 16 -12.20 52.03 1.69
CA PHE A 16 -11.97 51.32 0.42
C PHE A 16 -10.50 51.31 0.02
N THR A 17 -9.73 52.35 0.30
CA THR A 17 -8.30 52.42 -0.01
C THR A 17 -7.46 51.56 0.92
N MET A 18 -7.82 51.44 2.21
CA MET A 18 -7.12 50.51 3.12
C MET A 18 -7.40 49.03 2.83
N THR A 19 -8.56 48.69 2.27
CA THR A 19 -8.89 47.29 1.91
C THR A 19 -8.18 46.84 0.62
N GLN A 20 -7.76 47.77 -0.24
CA GLN A 20 -7.02 47.46 -1.47
C GLN A 20 -5.50 47.35 -1.27
N GLN A 21 -4.95 47.90 -0.17
CA GLN A 21 -3.51 47.81 0.12
C GLN A 21 -3.11 46.56 0.91
N SER A 22 -4.08 45.80 1.45
CA SER A 22 -3.78 44.54 2.19
C SER A 22 -3.96 43.29 1.37
N SER A 23 -4.23 43.36 0.08
CA SER A 23 -4.36 42.21 -0.82
C SER A 23 -3.26 42.15 -1.89
N THR A 24 -2.01 42.41 -1.50
CA THR A 24 -0.92 41.84 -2.26
C THR A 24 -0.79 40.39 -1.77
N PRO A 25 -1.16 39.38 -2.56
CA PRO A 25 -0.81 38.03 -2.19
C PRO A 25 0.71 37.98 -2.18
N ALA A 26 1.30 37.80 -1.00
CA ALA A 26 2.65 37.34 -0.92
C ALA A 26 2.70 36.09 -1.82
N ARG A 27 3.31 36.28 -2.99
CA ARG A 27 3.65 35.18 -3.90
C ARG A 27 4.64 34.35 -3.16
N ASN A 28 4.13 33.44 -2.31
CA ASN A 28 4.90 32.32 -1.86
C ASN A 28 5.26 31.54 -3.13
N THR A 29 6.35 31.95 -3.77
CA THR A 29 7.15 31.05 -4.57
C THR A 29 7.71 30.02 -3.59
N SER A 30 6.85 29.08 -3.17
CA SER A 30 7.33 27.80 -2.75
C SER A 30 7.98 27.21 -3.99
N SER A 31 9.28 27.49 -4.14
CA SER A 31 10.16 26.68 -4.93
C SER A 31 9.89 25.24 -4.55
N SER A 32 9.25 24.52 -5.45
CA SER A 32 9.17 23.06 -5.40
C SER A 32 10.58 22.51 -5.67
N SER A 33 11.49 22.77 -4.75
CA SER A 33 12.65 21.92 -4.59
C SER A 33 12.08 20.57 -4.18
N GLY A 34 12.29 19.54 -4.99
CA GLY A 34 11.90 18.16 -4.72
C GLY A 34 12.59 17.64 -3.45
N SER A 35 12.14 18.13 -2.29
CA SER A 35 12.45 17.51 -1.03
C SER A 35 11.61 16.24 -0.99
N THR A 36 12.26 15.10 -0.95
CA THR A 36 11.66 13.85 -0.51
C THR A 36 11.03 14.11 0.86
N ALA A 37 9.74 14.41 0.88
CA ALA A 37 9.03 14.79 2.10
C ALA A 37 9.15 13.63 3.08
N ARG A 38 9.86 13.83 4.19
CA ARG A 38 10.05 12.81 5.22
C ARG A 38 8.69 12.40 5.78
N LEU A 39 8.58 11.12 6.16
CA LEU A 39 7.42 10.62 6.87
C LEU A 39 7.29 11.34 8.21
N ASN A 40 6.09 11.80 8.52
CA ASN A 40 5.77 12.42 9.79
C ASN A 40 4.99 11.45 10.70
N THR A 41 4.71 11.83 11.95
CA THR A 41 3.99 10.97 12.90
C THR A 41 2.61 10.54 12.40
N ARG A 42 1.89 11.41 11.65
CA ARG A 42 0.59 11.04 11.06
C ARG A 42 0.73 9.98 9.99
N ASP A 43 1.81 10.04 9.20
CA ASP A 43 2.09 9.05 8.16
C ASP A 43 2.40 7.68 8.81
N LEU A 44 3.12 7.66 9.94
CA LEU A 44 3.40 6.44 10.70
C LEU A 44 2.13 5.82 11.28
N ILE A 45 1.24 6.63 11.85
CA ILE A 45 -0.06 6.17 12.34
C ILE A 45 -0.89 5.59 11.20
N ASN A 46 -0.96 6.29 10.06
CA ASN A 46 -1.63 5.79 8.88
C ASN A 46 -1.02 4.46 8.41
N ALA A 47 0.30 4.37 8.32
CA ALA A 47 0.98 3.13 7.95
C ALA A 47 0.59 1.97 8.87
N GLY A 48 0.56 2.19 10.18
CA GLY A 48 0.14 1.18 11.15
C GLY A 48 -1.31 0.71 10.94
N ILE A 49 -2.25 1.65 10.75
CA ILE A 49 -3.66 1.33 10.52
C ILE A 49 -3.85 0.54 9.22
N PHE A 50 -3.28 1.02 8.11
CA PHE A 50 -3.43 0.37 6.82
C PHE A 50 -2.68 -0.96 6.73
N ALA A 51 -1.53 -1.09 7.39
CA ALA A 51 -0.81 -2.35 7.50
C ALA A 51 -1.58 -3.38 8.34
N ALA A 52 -2.21 -2.96 9.44
CA ALA A 52 -3.07 -3.83 10.24
C ALA A 52 -4.29 -4.33 9.43
N LEU A 53 -4.97 -3.43 8.69
CA LEU A 53 -6.07 -3.81 7.80
C LEU A 53 -5.60 -4.79 6.71
N TYR A 54 -4.47 -4.49 6.08
CA TYR A 54 -3.86 -5.36 5.08
C TYR A 54 -3.57 -6.76 5.63
N PHE A 55 -2.92 -6.82 6.80
CA PHE A 55 -2.60 -8.07 7.45
C PHE A 55 -3.86 -8.87 7.81
N VAL A 56 -4.84 -8.24 8.46
CA VAL A 56 -6.08 -8.91 8.88
C VAL A 56 -6.82 -9.48 7.67
N ILE A 57 -6.97 -8.72 6.59
CA ILE A 57 -7.62 -9.21 5.37
C ILE A 57 -6.84 -10.42 4.80
N THR A 58 -5.53 -10.30 4.67
CA THR A 58 -4.69 -11.38 4.11
C THR A 58 -4.75 -12.62 5.00
N PHE A 59 -4.66 -12.45 6.31
CA PHE A 59 -4.68 -13.54 7.29
C PHE A 59 -6.02 -14.27 7.30
N VAL A 60 -7.12 -13.54 7.41
CA VAL A 60 -8.48 -14.11 7.44
C VAL A 60 -8.82 -14.82 6.12
N THR A 61 -8.48 -14.22 4.98
CA THR A 61 -8.72 -14.88 3.69
C THR A 61 -7.77 -16.08 3.48
N GLY A 62 -6.56 -16.01 4.02
CA GLY A 62 -5.60 -17.13 4.01
C GLY A 62 -6.07 -18.33 4.82
N MET A 63 -6.87 -18.12 5.89
CA MET A 63 -7.45 -19.21 6.69
C MET A 63 -8.35 -20.15 5.89
N VAL A 64 -8.86 -19.74 4.74
CA VAL A 64 -9.60 -20.62 3.81
C VAL A 64 -8.74 -21.82 3.36
N GLY A 65 -7.42 -21.65 3.35
CA GLY A 65 -6.45 -22.72 3.07
C GLY A 65 -6.45 -23.88 4.08
N PHE A 66 -6.97 -23.68 5.30
CA PHE A 66 -7.13 -24.78 6.26
C PHE A 66 -8.17 -25.83 5.83
N ALA A 67 -9.10 -25.48 4.94
CA ALA A 67 -10.02 -26.44 4.34
C ALA A 67 -9.37 -27.32 3.25
N GLY A 68 -8.15 -26.98 2.85
CA GLY A 68 -7.33 -27.70 1.88
C GLY A 68 -6.40 -26.74 1.14
N PRO A 69 -5.18 -27.21 0.75
CA PRO A 69 -4.15 -26.33 0.14
C PRO A 69 -4.62 -25.64 -1.15
N GLN A 70 -5.48 -26.28 -1.94
CA GLN A 70 -6.05 -25.72 -3.17
C GLN A 70 -6.88 -24.46 -2.92
N PHE A 71 -7.49 -24.32 -1.75
CA PHE A 71 -8.32 -23.15 -1.41
C PHE A 71 -7.48 -21.91 -1.06
N MET A 72 -6.18 -22.06 -0.81
CA MET A 72 -5.28 -20.94 -0.59
C MET A 72 -5.32 -19.93 -1.75
N PHE A 73 -5.38 -20.43 -2.99
CA PHE A 73 -5.43 -19.58 -4.19
C PHE A 73 -6.66 -18.67 -4.20
N ILE A 74 -7.82 -19.18 -3.75
CA ILE A 74 -9.05 -18.40 -3.64
C ILE A 74 -8.87 -17.30 -2.58
N GLY A 75 -8.33 -17.66 -1.42
CA GLY A 75 -8.04 -16.72 -0.34
C GLY A 75 -7.11 -15.60 -0.80
N TRP A 76 -6.01 -15.92 -1.48
CA TRP A 76 -5.05 -14.94 -1.98
C TRP A 76 -5.63 -14.05 -3.07
N PHE A 77 -6.47 -14.58 -3.96
CA PHE A 77 -7.15 -13.79 -4.98
C PHE A 77 -8.08 -12.75 -4.33
N ILE A 78 -8.90 -13.17 -3.36
CA ILE A 78 -9.77 -12.27 -2.60
C ILE A 78 -8.94 -11.23 -1.85
N ALA A 79 -7.88 -11.65 -1.17
CA ALA A 79 -6.96 -10.77 -0.47
C ALA A 79 -6.35 -9.71 -1.39
N ALA A 80 -5.87 -10.10 -2.56
CA ALA A 80 -5.23 -9.18 -3.49
C ALA A 80 -6.18 -8.10 -4.00
N ILE A 81 -7.45 -8.45 -4.26
CA ILE A 81 -8.46 -7.46 -4.68
C ILE A 81 -8.83 -6.53 -3.53
N ALA A 82 -9.17 -7.09 -2.34
CA ALA A 82 -9.57 -6.30 -1.18
C ALA A 82 -8.44 -5.37 -0.70
N ASN A 83 -7.24 -5.90 -0.58
CA ASN A 83 -6.05 -5.14 -0.19
C ASN A 83 -5.60 -4.13 -1.25
N GLY A 84 -5.88 -4.38 -2.53
CA GLY A 84 -5.70 -3.40 -3.58
C GLY A 84 -6.49 -2.12 -3.33
N ILE A 85 -7.72 -2.23 -2.82
CA ILE A 85 -8.54 -1.07 -2.44
C ILE A 85 -7.95 -0.38 -1.21
N VAL A 86 -7.60 -1.15 -0.17
CA VAL A 86 -7.03 -0.63 1.08
C VAL A 86 -5.73 0.14 0.81
N LEU A 87 -4.81 -0.45 0.05
CA LEU A 87 -3.53 0.20 -0.23
C LEU A 87 -3.62 1.31 -1.28
N ALA A 88 -4.64 1.30 -2.16
CA ALA A 88 -4.91 2.45 -3.02
C ALA A 88 -5.32 3.69 -2.20
N LEU A 89 -6.21 3.51 -1.19
CA LEU A 89 -6.57 4.58 -0.27
C LEU A 89 -5.38 5.06 0.55
N TYR A 90 -4.51 4.15 0.97
CA TYR A 90 -3.28 4.50 1.67
C TYR A 90 -2.33 5.32 0.79
N ALA A 91 -2.09 4.87 -0.44
CA ALA A 91 -1.24 5.57 -1.40
C ALA A 91 -1.75 6.98 -1.74
N ALA A 92 -3.08 7.16 -1.83
CA ALA A 92 -3.67 8.48 -2.03
C ALA A 92 -3.45 9.43 -0.84
N ARG A 93 -3.37 8.90 0.38
CA ARG A 93 -3.15 9.68 1.61
C ARG A 93 -1.69 9.94 1.92
N THR A 94 -0.82 9.01 1.58
CA THR A 94 0.60 9.02 1.93
C THR A 94 1.48 8.67 0.72
N PRO A 95 1.53 9.55 -0.31
CA PRO A 95 2.34 9.32 -1.51
C PRO A 95 3.80 9.69 -1.26
N LYS A 96 4.43 9.06 -0.26
CA LYS A 96 5.77 9.40 0.20
C LYS A 96 6.69 8.18 0.13
N MET A 97 7.98 8.44 -0.08
CA MET A 97 9.01 7.42 0.01
C MET A 97 9.03 6.78 1.41
N GLY A 98 9.08 5.45 1.49
CA GLY A 98 9.07 4.70 2.73
C GLY A 98 7.67 4.26 3.19
N ALA A 99 6.60 4.74 2.54
CA ALA A 99 5.23 4.41 2.93
C ALA A 99 4.93 2.92 2.76
N PHE A 100 5.20 2.34 1.59
CA PHE A 100 5.04 0.90 1.32
C PHE A 100 6.09 0.06 2.01
N THR A 101 7.31 0.58 2.18
CA THR A 101 8.36 -0.07 2.98
C THR A 101 7.89 -0.33 4.41
N LEU A 102 7.23 0.65 5.05
CA LEU A 102 6.66 0.49 6.39
C LEU A 102 5.54 -0.55 6.43
N VAL A 103 4.61 -0.48 5.47
CA VAL A 103 3.53 -1.49 5.38
C VAL A 103 4.11 -2.88 5.18
N GLY A 104 5.11 -3.02 4.29
CA GLY A 104 5.81 -4.29 4.07
C GLY A 104 6.51 -4.81 5.32
N GLY A 105 7.19 -3.92 6.07
CA GLY A 105 7.86 -4.26 7.32
C GLY A 105 6.89 -4.72 8.41
N ILE A 106 5.79 -3.97 8.61
CA ILE A 106 4.76 -4.33 9.60
C ILE A 106 4.07 -5.65 9.20
N ASN A 107 3.70 -5.81 7.92
CA ASN A 107 3.09 -7.04 7.42
C ASN A 107 4.03 -8.25 7.57
N GLY A 108 5.28 -8.11 7.11
CA GLY A 108 6.28 -9.18 7.22
C GLY A 108 6.58 -9.57 8.66
N LEU A 109 6.67 -8.58 9.58
CA LEU A 109 6.81 -8.82 11.01
C LEU A 109 5.60 -9.57 11.58
N ALA A 110 4.39 -9.15 11.23
CA ALA A 110 3.16 -9.81 11.69
C ALA A 110 3.11 -11.27 11.20
N PHE A 111 3.45 -11.54 9.93
CA PHE A 111 3.55 -12.92 9.43
C PHE A 111 4.66 -13.72 10.11
N MET A 112 5.81 -13.13 10.40
CA MET A 112 6.87 -13.80 11.16
C MET A 112 6.40 -14.18 12.57
N LEU A 113 5.61 -13.33 13.24
CA LEU A 113 5.04 -13.63 14.56
C LEU A 113 3.98 -14.74 14.51
N THR A 114 3.38 -15.01 13.35
CA THR A 114 2.44 -16.14 13.14
C THR A 114 3.16 -17.45 12.73
N GLY A 115 4.48 -17.51 12.82
CA GLY A 115 5.26 -18.71 12.56
C GLY A 115 5.85 -18.82 11.15
N HIS A 116 5.73 -17.76 10.35
CA HIS A 116 6.34 -17.74 9.01
C HIS A 116 7.83 -17.39 9.10
N TYR A 117 8.61 -17.85 8.13
CA TYR A 117 10.05 -17.65 8.08
C TYR A 117 10.45 -16.18 7.89
N PHE A 118 11.62 -15.81 8.39
CA PHE A 118 12.15 -14.43 8.33
C PHE A 118 12.33 -13.88 6.91
N TRP A 119 12.44 -14.74 5.89
CA TRP A 119 12.47 -14.34 4.49
C TRP A 119 11.25 -13.52 4.09
N THR A 120 10.09 -13.80 4.71
CA THR A 120 8.86 -13.04 4.49
C THR A 120 9.01 -11.60 4.94
N LEU A 121 9.66 -11.36 6.08
CA LEU A 121 9.95 -10.01 6.59
C LEU A 121 10.89 -9.26 5.65
N LEU A 122 12.05 -9.86 5.34
CA LEU A 122 13.06 -9.20 4.49
C LEU A 122 12.51 -8.89 3.09
N GLY A 123 11.87 -9.88 2.48
CA GLY A 123 11.32 -9.71 1.13
C GLY A 123 10.18 -8.70 1.09
N SER A 124 9.28 -8.68 2.09
CA SER A 124 8.20 -7.68 2.17
C SER A 124 8.75 -6.24 2.30
N ILE A 125 9.84 -6.05 3.05
CA ILE A 125 10.52 -4.75 3.15
C ILE A 125 11.11 -4.36 1.80
N ILE A 126 11.85 -5.27 1.14
CA ILE A 126 12.49 -5.01 -0.15
C ILE A 126 11.44 -4.69 -1.22
N LEU A 127 10.37 -5.50 -1.31
CA LEU A 127 9.30 -5.29 -2.28
C LEU A 127 8.50 -4.02 -1.99
N GLY A 128 8.30 -3.69 -0.71
CA GLY A 128 7.72 -2.41 -0.30
C GLY A 128 8.59 -1.22 -0.73
N PHE A 129 9.92 -1.34 -0.59
CA PHE A 129 10.85 -0.30 -1.05
C PHE A 129 10.83 -0.13 -2.58
N ILE A 130 10.77 -1.24 -3.32
CA ILE A 130 10.63 -1.19 -4.79
C ILE A 130 9.30 -0.55 -5.18
N ALA A 131 8.21 -0.87 -4.48
CA ALA A 131 6.91 -0.23 -4.70
C ALA A 131 6.97 1.28 -4.43
N ASP A 132 7.64 1.73 -3.36
CA ASP A 132 7.88 3.14 -3.08
C ASP A 132 8.66 3.83 -4.21
N LEU A 133 9.70 3.19 -4.74
CA LEU A 133 10.47 3.72 -5.88
C LEU A 133 9.57 3.89 -7.11
N ILE A 134 8.72 2.89 -7.41
CA ILE A 134 7.79 2.95 -8.55
C ILE A 134 6.81 4.11 -8.39
N ILE A 135 6.24 4.29 -7.18
CA ILE A 135 5.26 5.36 -6.92
C ILE A 135 5.91 6.74 -6.95
N THR A 136 7.09 6.89 -6.33
CA THR A 136 7.70 8.21 -6.12
C THR A 136 8.59 8.68 -7.27
N LYS A 137 9.18 7.76 -8.03
CA LYS A 137 10.10 8.07 -9.14
C LYS A 137 9.47 7.96 -10.52
N SER A 138 8.28 7.36 -10.63
CA SER A 138 7.57 7.25 -11.90
C SER A 138 7.01 8.59 -12.36
N HIS A 139 7.21 8.90 -13.64
CA HIS A 139 6.59 10.07 -14.28
C HIS A 139 5.12 9.85 -14.65
N LEU A 140 4.57 8.66 -14.37
CA LEU A 140 3.22 8.26 -14.79
C LEU A 140 2.09 8.84 -13.92
N GLY A 141 2.42 9.48 -12.81
CA GLY A 141 1.44 9.83 -11.77
C GLY A 141 0.98 8.62 -10.95
N ILE A 142 0.56 8.87 -9.72
CA ILE A 142 0.31 7.81 -8.73
C ILE A 142 -0.81 6.84 -9.18
N ALA A 143 -1.85 7.32 -9.82
CA ALA A 143 -2.96 6.47 -10.25
C ALA A 143 -2.58 5.44 -11.33
N LYS A 144 -1.55 5.72 -12.14
CA LYS A 144 -1.02 4.78 -13.13
C LYS A 144 0.12 3.94 -12.59
N SER A 145 0.96 4.49 -11.70
CA SER A 145 2.10 3.78 -11.11
C SER A 145 1.67 2.83 -10.00
N PHE A 146 0.60 3.15 -9.25
CA PHE A 146 0.14 2.32 -8.13
C PHE A 146 -0.20 0.87 -8.52
N PRO A 147 -0.94 0.56 -9.61
CA PRO A 147 -1.20 -0.83 -9.98
C PRO A 147 0.08 -1.64 -10.21
N ILE A 148 1.11 -1.02 -10.79
CA ILE A 148 2.40 -1.67 -11.04
C ILE A 148 3.11 -1.89 -9.70
N ALA A 149 3.18 -0.85 -8.86
CA ALA A 149 3.79 -0.92 -7.55
C ALA A 149 3.12 -1.96 -6.64
N TYR A 150 1.80 -2.00 -6.65
CA TYR A 150 1.04 -2.98 -5.87
C TYR A 150 1.22 -4.41 -6.40
N GLY A 151 1.27 -4.59 -7.72
CA GLY A 151 1.63 -5.88 -8.32
C GLY A 151 2.99 -6.37 -7.82
N VAL A 152 4.02 -5.53 -7.89
CA VAL A 152 5.36 -5.84 -7.37
C VAL A 152 5.31 -6.12 -5.86
N PHE A 153 4.56 -5.32 -5.11
CA PHE A 153 4.41 -5.55 -3.67
C PHE A 153 3.80 -6.93 -3.38
N CYS A 154 2.79 -7.38 -4.14
CA CYS A 154 2.16 -8.69 -3.95
C CYS A 154 3.11 -9.87 -4.18
N ALA A 155 4.27 -9.68 -4.81
CA ALA A 155 5.27 -10.72 -4.98
C ALA A 155 5.89 -11.21 -3.65
N TRP A 156 5.50 -10.65 -2.50
CA TRP A 156 5.85 -11.22 -1.19
C TRP A 156 5.11 -12.53 -0.88
N VAL A 157 3.96 -12.79 -1.51
CA VAL A 157 3.10 -13.96 -1.26
C VAL A 157 3.84 -15.30 -1.35
N PRO A 158 4.74 -15.55 -2.31
CA PRO A 158 5.51 -16.80 -2.36
C PRO A 158 6.67 -16.87 -1.34
N LEU A 159 7.05 -15.80 -0.66
CA LEU A 159 8.22 -15.81 0.23
C LEU A 159 8.12 -16.78 1.42
N PRO A 160 6.94 -16.99 2.04
CA PRO A 160 6.77 -18.03 3.06
C PRO A 160 7.16 -19.43 2.59
N PHE A 161 7.13 -19.71 1.29
CA PHE A 161 7.44 -21.01 0.69
C PHE A 161 8.90 -21.13 0.25
N ILE A 162 9.77 -20.15 0.49
CA ILE A 162 11.21 -20.26 0.19
C ILE A 162 11.85 -21.52 0.80
N PRO A 163 11.52 -21.93 2.05
CA PRO A 163 12.07 -23.16 2.63
C PRO A 163 11.78 -24.41 1.80
N LEU A 164 10.65 -24.44 1.11
CA LEU A 164 10.34 -25.54 0.19
C LEU A 164 11.36 -25.69 -0.95
N ILE A 165 12.01 -24.59 -1.37
CA ILE A 165 13.07 -24.62 -2.39
C ILE A 165 14.41 -25.05 -1.79
N LEU A 166 14.67 -24.68 -0.53
CA LEU A 166 15.95 -24.89 0.14
C LEU A 166 16.07 -26.32 0.69
N ASP A 167 14.99 -26.83 1.28
CA ASP A 167 14.92 -28.17 1.88
C ASP A 167 13.47 -28.66 1.85
N THR A 168 13.14 -29.34 0.75
CA THR A 168 11.77 -29.83 0.49
C THR A 168 11.32 -30.86 1.52
N ASP A 169 12.21 -31.75 1.92
CA ASP A 169 11.87 -32.87 2.83
C ASP A 169 11.56 -32.34 4.23
N SER A 170 12.45 -31.55 4.79
CA SER A 170 12.21 -30.90 6.10
C SER A 170 10.97 -30.06 6.11
N TYR A 171 10.69 -29.33 5.01
CA TYR A 171 9.51 -28.47 4.91
C TYR A 171 8.21 -29.28 5.06
N TYR A 172 8.09 -30.44 4.37
CA TYR A 172 6.88 -31.25 4.46
C TYR A 172 6.77 -32.05 5.77
N VAL A 173 7.88 -32.39 6.41
CA VAL A 173 7.86 -32.91 7.78
C VAL A 173 7.28 -31.91 8.75
N ASP A 174 7.73 -30.65 8.69
CA ASP A 174 7.20 -29.56 9.53
C ASP A 174 5.69 -29.34 9.29
N ILE A 175 5.23 -29.43 8.05
CA ILE A 175 3.80 -29.29 7.72
C ILE A 175 3.01 -30.48 8.25
N ALA A 176 3.52 -31.70 8.12
CA ALA A 176 2.87 -32.91 8.64
C ALA A 176 2.73 -32.85 10.17
N ASP A 177 3.75 -32.35 10.87
CA ASP A 177 3.73 -32.20 12.32
C ASP A 177 2.70 -31.16 12.79
N GLN A 178 2.50 -30.08 12.01
CA GLN A 178 1.60 -28.98 12.38
C GLN A 178 0.14 -29.22 11.93
N MET A 179 -0.07 -29.81 10.77
CA MET A 179 -1.39 -29.89 10.10
C MET A 179 -1.82 -31.33 9.79
N GLY A 180 -0.98 -32.31 10.02
CA GLY A 180 -1.23 -33.69 9.74
C GLY A 180 -0.74 -34.16 8.37
N GLN A 181 -0.48 -35.49 8.25
CA GLN A 181 0.10 -36.08 7.05
C GLN A 181 -0.77 -35.91 5.80
N GLU A 182 -2.10 -36.03 5.94
CA GLU A 182 -3.03 -35.90 4.82
C GLU A 182 -2.96 -34.50 4.19
N TYR A 183 -2.81 -33.46 5.01
CA TYR A 183 -2.65 -32.08 4.52
C TYR A 183 -1.30 -31.88 3.86
N ALA A 184 -0.22 -32.43 4.43
CA ALA A 184 1.12 -32.36 3.88
C ALA A 184 1.20 -33.05 2.51
N ASP A 185 0.58 -34.22 2.37
CA ASP A 185 0.50 -34.97 1.10
C ASP A 185 -0.26 -34.18 0.04
N ALA A 186 -1.45 -33.66 0.37
CA ALA A 186 -2.24 -32.80 -0.54
C ALA A 186 -1.49 -31.51 -0.92
N MET A 187 -0.70 -30.95 0.00
CA MET A 187 0.11 -29.77 -0.25
C MET A 187 1.29 -30.09 -1.17
N SER A 188 1.94 -31.26 -1.02
CA SER A 188 3.07 -31.69 -1.85
C SER A 188 2.69 -31.95 -3.30
N ASP A 189 1.45 -32.32 -3.57
CA ASP A 189 0.92 -32.48 -4.93
C ASP A 189 0.79 -31.13 -5.67
N ILE A 190 0.56 -30.04 -4.93
CA ILE A 190 0.30 -28.72 -5.49
C ILE A 190 1.56 -27.85 -5.48
N PHE A 191 2.25 -27.82 -4.33
CA PHE A 191 3.39 -26.96 -4.10
C PHE A 191 4.71 -27.70 -4.28
N GLN A 192 5.25 -27.60 -5.47
CA GLN A 192 6.58 -28.09 -5.82
C GLN A 192 7.55 -26.90 -5.91
N PRO A 193 8.88 -27.08 -5.77
CA PRO A 193 9.84 -25.97 -5.83
C PRO A 193 9.66 -25.05 -7.05
N TRP A 194 9.32 -25.59 -8.21
CA TRP A 194 9.07 -24.82 -9.44
C TRP A 194 7.76 -24.03 -9.42
N THR A 195 6.75 -24.46 -8.67
CA THR A 195 5.46 -23.76 -8.58
C THR A 195 5.59 -22.42 -7.88
N ILE A 196 6.63 -22.24 -7.06
CA ILE A 196 6.91 -20.97 -6.37
C ILE A 196 7.16 -19.84 -7.38
N GLY A 197 7.87 -20.14 -8.48
CA GLY A 197 8.09 -19.19 -9.57
C GLY A 197 6.77 -18.79 -10.28
N ILE A 198 5.90 -19.76 -10.54
CA ILE A 198 4.57 -19.50 -11.11
C ILE A 198 3.73 -18.66 -10.14
N LEU A 199 3.76 -19.00 -8.85
CA LEU A 199 3.03 -18.24 -7.83
C LEU A 199 3.49 -16.78 -7.77
N ALA A 200 4.80 -16.52 -7.91
CA ALA A 200 5.32 -15.16 -7.98
C ALA A 200 4.77 -14.39 -9.17
N ILE A 201 4.73 -15.01 -10.36
CA ILE A 201 4.16 -14.40 -11.57
C ILE A 201 2.66 -14.16 -11.39
N CYS A 202 1.92 -15.14 -10.86
CA CYS A 202 0.50 -14.97 -10.56
C CYS A 202 0.25 -13.85 -9.56
N ALA A 203 1.05 -13.75 -8.50
CA ALA A 203 0.94 -12.69 -7.50
C ALA A 203 1.16 -11.30 -8.11
N LEU A 204 2.14 -11.14 -9.01
CA LEU A 204 2.35 -9.90 -9.76
C LEU A 204 1.12 -9.52 -10.59
N ILE A 205 0.56 -10.48 -11.35
CA ILE A 205 -0.59 -10.25 -12.24
C ILE A 205 -1.84 -9.92 -11.43
N VAL A 206 -2.16 -10.75 -10.44
CA VAL A 206 -3.36 -10.56 -9.59
C VAL A 206 -3.23 -9.29 -8.76
N GLY A 207 -2.04 -8.99 -8.23
CA GLY A 207 -1.75 -7.73 -7.57
C GLY A 207 -1.95 -6.52 -8.50
N PHE A 208 -1.46 -6.59 -9.74
CA PHE A 208 -1.71 -5.53 -10.73
C PHE A 208 -3.20 -5.31 -11.01
N ILE A 209 -3.96 -6.41 -11.14
CA ILE A 209 -5.43 -6.35 -11.31
C ILE A 209 -6.08 -5.73 -10.06
N GLY A 210 -5.72 -6.21 -8.87
CA GLY A 210 -6.19 -5.66 -7.59
C GLY A 210 -5.88 -4.17 -7.43
N GLY A 211 -4.67 -3.76 -7.85
CA GLY A 211 -4.27 -2.35 -7.88
C GLY A 211 -5.14 -1.52 -8.82
N LYS A 212 -5.47 -2.02 -10.02
CA LYS A 212 -6.40 -1.34 -10.94
C LYS A 212 -7.80 -1.19 -10.35
N VAL A 213 -8.31 -2.26 -9.73
CA VAL A 213 -9.61 -2.23 -9.03
C VAL A 213 -9.54 -1.20 -7.90
N GLY A 214 -8.48 -1.22 -7.11
CA GLY A 214 -8.25 -0.29 -6.01
C GLY A 214 -8.29 1.18 -6.45
N VAL A 215 -7.54 1.54 -7.51
CA VAL A 215 -7.58 2.90 -8.07
C VAL A 215 -8.98 3.27 -8.57
N ARG A 216 -9.66 2.35 -9.25
CA ARG A 216 -11.02 2.61 -9.78
C ARG A 216 -12.03 2.87 -8.67
N VAL A 217 -12.02 2.07 -7.62
CA VAL A 217 -12.91 2.22 -6.46
C VAL A 217 -12.55 3.49 -5.67
N SER A 218 -11.26 3.78 -5.55
CA SER A 218 -10.76 4.93 -4.79
C SER A 218 -10.66 6.22 -5.61
N ARG A 219 -11.18 6.25 -6.83
CA ARG A 219 -11.01 7.37 -7.77
C ARG A 219 -11.34 8.73 -7.18
N LYS A 220 -12.46 8.86 -6.48
CA LYS A 220 -12.86 10.10 -5.82
C LYS A 220 -11.82 10.61 -4.81
N HIS A 221 -11.14 9.69 -4.12
CA HIS A 221 -10.08 10.04 -3.17
C HIS A 221 -8.81 10.52 -3.89
N PHE A 222 -8.47 9.93 -5.02
CA PHE A 222 -7.35 10.38 -5.87
C PHE A 222 -7.63 11.76 -6.48
N GLU A 223 -8.86 12.01 -6.96
CA GLU A 223 -9.29 13.32 -7.48
C GLU A 223 -9.20 14.39 -6.38
N SER A 224 -9.71 14.10 -5.18
CA SER A 224 -9.65 15.03 -4.04
C SER A 224 -8.23 15.34 -3.57
N ALA A 225 -7.30 14.43 -3.81
CA ALA A 225 -5.88 14.60 -3.48
C ALA A 225 -5.06 15.22 -4.62
N GLY A 226 -5.67 15.52 -5.78
CA GLY A 226 -4.98 16.09 -6.95
C GLY A 226 -3.99 15.13 -7.60
N LEU A 227 -4.23 13.81 -7.53
CA LEU A 227 -3.32 12.74 -7.96
C LEU A 227 -3.78 12.04 -9.26
N LEU A 228 -4.81 12.56 -9.92
CA LEU A 228 -5.33 12.13 -11.22
C LEU A 228 -5.07 13.17 -12.30
#